data_9b3c8fe4449bc7feb16ad5dbb827dbd4
#
_entry.id   9b3c8fe4449bc7feb16ad5dbb827dbd4
#
_cell.length_a   1.000
_cell.length_b   1.000
_cell.length_c   1.000
_cell.angle_alpha   90.00
_cell.angle_beta   90.00
_cell.angle_gamma   90.00
#
_symmetry.space_group_name_H-M   'P 1'
#
loop_
_entity.id
_entity.type
_entity.pdbx_description
1 polymer ?
#
loop_
_entity_poly.entity_id
_entity_poly.type
_entity_poly.pdbx_seq_one_letter_code
_entity_poly.pdbx_strand_id
1 'polypeptide(L)'
;MKGTKFVLALLLLAPVAGSQSDVCEVSASKAVFSIPYVQHAPELNTDPASATWAHAATAWIEMDCTSKKSYPDLKTEVRGFWTDSDLYLLFVSPYHELNLWLPADNSKDRLKLWDRDVVEFFLGDDWKDIKHYREFEVAPTGDWVDLAIDINKDKYEADWNSGWLRQGRIDQSKHIWYAAARVPLKSVSDEPVKAGTKWRANLYRIDGLGEDPQRHFLCWQQTCTPNHDPNHVPENFGTIVFSH
;
A
#
# COMPACT_ATOMS: atom_id res chain seq x y z
N MET A 1 -55.31 -23.63 -57.06
CA MET A 1 -53.96 -23.93 -56.54
C MET A 1 -53.40 -22.63 -55.98
N LYS A 2 -53.35 -22.47 -54.63
CA LYS A 2 -52.90 -21.28 -53.93
C LYS A 2 -51.44 -21.61 -53.43
N GLY A 3 -50.44 -20.92 -53.96
CA GLY A 3 -49.05 -21.11 -53.57
C GLY A 3 -48.74 -20.31 -52.30
N THR A 4 -48.36 -20.99 -51.23
CA THR A 4 -47.91 -20.39 -49.96
C THR A 4 -46.44 -20.01 -50.07
N LYS A 5 -46.10 -18.72 -49.98
CA LYS A 5 -44.74 -18.25 -49.91
C LYS A 5 -44.23 -18.33 -48.46
N PHE A 6 -43.23 -19.17 -48.22
CA PHE A 6 -42.48 -19.17 -46.97
C PHE A 6 -41.49 -18.02 -46.98
N VAL A 7 -41.61 -17.09 -46.02
CA VAL A 7 -40.62 -16.05 -45.75
C VAL A 7 -39.67 -16.61 -44.67
N LEU A 8 -38.44 -16.86 -45.06
CA LEU A 8 -37.38 -17.27 -44.14
C LEU A 8 -36.83 -16.01 -43.43
N ALA A 9 -37.18 -15.84 -42.18
CA ALA A 9 -36.62 -14.76 -41.36
C ALA A 9 -35.18 -15.16 -40.90
N LEU A 10 -34.18 -14.47 -41.40
CA LEU A 10 -32.78 -14.60 -40.99
C LEU A 10 -32.60 -13.84 -39.67
N LEU A 11 -32.52 -14.55 -38.54
CA LEU A 11 -32.15 -13.97 -37.24
C LEU A 11 -30.66 -13.69 -37.28
N LEU A 12 -30.31 -12.44 -37.42
CA LEU A 12 -28.92 -11.92 -37.17
C LEU A 12 -28.70 -11.95 -35.66
N LEU A 13 -27.97 -12.93 -35.18
CA LEU A 13 -27.39 -12.93 -33.83
C LEU A 13 -26.30 -11.85 -33.79
N ALA A 14 -26.60 -10.73 -33.15
CA ALA A 14 -25.55 -9.74 -32.81
C ALA A 14 -24.57 -10.39 -31.81
N PRO A 15 -23.26 -10.21 -32.00
CA PRO A 15 -22.30 -10.68 -31.02
C PRO A 15 -22.56 -9.94 -29.70
N VAL A 16 -22.83 -10.68 -28.62
CA VAL A 16 -22.81 -10.16 -27.27
C VAL A 16 -21.36 -9.73 -27.01
N ALA A 17 -21.13 -8.43 -26.99
CA ALA A 17 -19.84 -7.88 -26.53
C ALA A 17 -19.69 -8.34 -25.08
N GLY A 18 -18.79 -9.30 -24.83
CA GLY A 18 -18.43 -9.73 -23.49
C GLY A 18 -17.94 -8.49 -22.75
N SER A 19 -18.56 -8.14 -21.63
CA SER A 19 -18.02 -7.12 -20.74
C SER A 19 -16.64 -7.61 -20.31
N GLN A 20 -15.59 -6.90 -20.75
CA GLN A 20 -14.26 -7.11 -20.24
C GLN A 20 -14.32 -6.85 -18.73
N SER A 21 -13.93 -7.82 -17.90
CA SER A 21 -13.95 -7.63 -16.45
C SER A 21 -13.05 -6.44 -16.10
N ASP A 22 -13.51 -5.56 -15.22
CA ASP A 22 -12.72 -4.42 -14.73
C ASP A 22 -11.60 -4.87 -13.79
N VAL A 23 -11.56 -6.14 -13.43
CA VAL A 23 -10.51 -6.74 -12.59
C VAL A 23 -9.17 -6.68 -13.31
N CYS A 24 -8.13 -6.25 -12.59
CA CYS A 24 -6.78 -6.26 -13.11
C CYS A 24 -6.21 -7.68 -13.21
N GLU A 25 -5.09 -7.82 -13.92
CA GLU A 25 -4.30 -9.04 -13.97
C GLU A 25 -2.97 -8.81 -13.26
N VAL A 26 -2.58 -9.75 -12.40
CA VAL A 26 -1.29 -9.65 -11.71
C VAL A 26 -0.18 -9.71 -12.75
N SER A 27 0.66 -8.68 -12.77
CA SER A 27 1.82 -8.64 -13.68
C SER A 27 2.80 -9.76 -13.37
N ALA A 28 3.28 -10.44 -14.41
CA ALA A 28 4.37 -11.41 -14.29
C ALA A 28 5.66 -10.77 -13.76
N SER A 29 5.87 -9.48 -14.08
CA SER A 29 6.96 -8.66 -13.52
C SER A 29 6.39 -7.79 -12.40
N LYS A 30 6.65 -8.20 -11.17
CA LYS A 30 6.22 -7.43 -9.98
C LYS A 30 7.05 -6.17 -9.80
N ALA A 31 6.44 -5.16 -9.17
CA ALA A 31 7.10 -3.90 -8.89
C ALA A 31 8.35 -4.08 -8.01
N VAL A 32 9.38 -3.29 -8.31
CA VAL A 32 10.64 -3.25 -7.56
C VAL A 32 10.90 -1.83 -7.09
N PHE A 33 11.13 -1.66 -5.80
CA PHE A 33 11.52 -0.41 -5.19
C PHE A 33 12.94 -0.52 -4.67
N SER A 34 13.91 -0.01 -5.44
CA SER A 34 15.32 0.01 -5.04
C SER A 34 15.59 1.24 -4.19
N ILE A 35 15.86 1.03 -2.90
CA ILE A 35 16.08 2.10 -1.92
C ILE A 35 17.56 2.25 -1.62
N PRO A 36 18.13 3.46 -1.70
CA PRO A 36 19.56 3.70 -1.50
C PRO A 36 19.95 3.69 -0.03
N TYR A 37 21.23 3.39 0.21
CA TYR A 37 21.84 3.49 1.53
C TYR A 37 22.20 4.94 1.87
N VAL A 38 21.97 5.33 3.12
CA VAL A 38 22.39 6.60 3.70
C VAL A 38 23.18 6.34 4.98
N GLN A 39 24.43 6.78 5.01
CA GLN A 39 25.38 6.45 6.09
C GLN A 39 24.95 6.96 7.47
N HIS A 40 24.35 8.13 7.54
CA HIS A 40 23.95 8.75 8.80
C HIS A 40 22.44 8.79 8.92
N ALA A 41 21.91 8.21 10.00
CA ALA A 41 20.50 8.23 10.30
C ALA A 41 20.02 9.67 10.58
N PRO A 42 19.24 10.30 9.68
CA PRO A 42 18.74 11.64 9.93
C PRO A 42 17.57 11.60 10.92
N GLU A 43 17.23 12.77 11.47
CA GLU A 43 16.00 12.91 12.23
C GLU A 43 14.78 12.70 11.32
N LEU A 44 13.80 11.91 11.81
CA LEU A 44 12.56 11.68 11.10
C LEU A 44 11.75 12.96 11.01
N ASN A 45 11.24 13.31 9.83
CA ASN A 45 10.33 14.43 9.62
C ASN A 45 9.42 14.22 8.42
N THR A 46 8.37 15.03 8.33
CA THR A 46 7.33 14.95 7.29
C THR A 46 7.47 16.03 6.19
N ASP A 47 8.57 16.80 6.18
CA ASP A 47 8.80 17.79 5.14
C ASP A 47 9.52 17.17 3.94
N PRO A 48 8.87 17.01 2.77
CA PRO A 48 9.50 16.43 1.58
C PRO A 48 10.66 17.28 1.03
N ALA A 49 10.75 18.57 1.41
CA ALA A 49 11.87 19.45 1.03
C ALA A 49 13.07 19.33 1.98
N SER A 50 12.94 18.61 3.08
CA SER A 50 14.03 18.40 4.02
C SER A 50 15.18 17.62 3.40
N ALA A 51 16.40 17.96 3.83
CA ALA A 51 17.61 17.23 3.47
C ALA A 51 17.56 15.73 3.84
N THR A 52 16.72 15.34 4.80
CA THR A 52 16.42 13.93 5.16
C THR A 52 16.07 13.11 3.93
N TRP A 53 15.30 13.67 3.01
CA TRP A 53 14.75 12.95 1.84
C TRP A 53 15.52 13.23 0.53
N ALA A 54 16.62 13.99 0.59
CA ALA A 54 17.36 14.41 -0.60
C ALA A 54 17.93 13.24 -1.44
N HIS A 55 18.23 12.12 -0.81
CA HIS A 55 18.78 10.92 -1.46
C HIS A 55 17.78 9.76 -1.55
N ALA A 56 16.53 9.96 -1.13
CA ALA A 56 15.52 8.92 -1.18
C ALA A 56 15.14 8.56 -2.62
N ALA A 57 14.95 7.27 -2.89
CA ALA A 57 14.31 6.80 -4.10
C ALA A 57 12.81 7.03 -4.03
N THR A 58 12.12 7.01 -5.18
CA THR A 58 10.69 7.28 -5.26
C THR A 58 9.93 6.09 -5.87
N ALA A 59 8.78 5.77 -5.27
CA ALA A 59 7.76 4.88 -5.80
C ALA A 59 6.41 5.61 -5.78
N TRP A 60 5.39 5.05 -6.44
CA TRP A 60 4.08 5.68 -6.58
C TRP A 60 2.95 4.69 -6.30
N ILE A 61 1.94 5.17 -5.58
CA ILE A 61 0.67 4.49 -5.36
C ILE A 61 -0.39 5.28 -6.12
N GLU A 62 -1.04 4.65 -7.11
CA GLU A 62 -2.01 5.34 -7.96
C GLU A 62 -3.14 4.42 -8.41
N MET A 63 -2.83 3.12 -8.55
CA MET A 63 -3.77 2.15 -9.10
C MET A 63 -4.65 1.56 -8.00
N ASP A 64 -5.91 1.32 -8.33
CA ASP A 64 -6.77 0.47 -7.51
C ASP A 64 -6.16 -0.93 -7.37
N CYS A 65 -6.23 -1.52 -6.16
CA CYS A 65 -5.59 -2.80 -5.88
C CYS A 65 -6.17 -3.96 -6.69
N THR A 66 -7.43 -3.88 -7.11
CA THR A 66 -8.18 -5.01 -7.68
C THR A 66 -8.69 -4.77 -9.09
N SER A 67 -8.69 -3.52 -9.54
CA SER A 67 -9.24 -3.13 -10.83
C SER A 67 -8.22 -2.40 -11.70
N LYS A 68 -8.59 -2.13 -12.96
CA LYS A 68 -7.79 -1.35 -13.91
C LYS A 68 -7.90 0.16 -13.70
N LYS A 69 -8.63 0.59 -12.67
CA LYS A 69 -8.78 2.02 -12.37
C LYS A 69 -7.50 2.66 -11.87
N SER A 70 -7.24 3.88 -12.32
CA SER A 70 -6.21 4.78 -11.80
C SER A 70 -6.89 5.98 -11.14
N TYR A 71 -6.27 6.48 -10.08
CA TYR A 71 -6.73 7.65 -9.33
C TYR A 71 -5.62 8.71 -9.27
N PRO A 72 -5.35 9.42 -10.38
CA PRO A 72 -4.25 10.38 -10.46
C PRO A 72 -4.36 11.52 -9.43
N ASP A 73 -5.58 11.89 -9.03
CA ASP A 73 -5.82 12.93 -8.03
C ASP A 73 -5.46 12.47 -6.59
N LEU A 74 -5.38 11.16 -6.36
CA LEU A 74 -4.95 10.55 -5.09
C LEU A 74 -3.55 9.95 -5.18
N LYS A 75 -2.85 10.16 -6.28
CA LYS A 75 -1.50 9.62 -6.51
C LYS A 75 -0.57 9.99 -5.38
N THR A 76 -0.18 9.00 -4.59
CA THR A 76 0.70 9.14 -3.44
C THR A 76 2.14 8.89 -3.84
N GLU A 77 3.02 9.86 -3.57
CA GLU A 77 4.46 9.69 -3.68
C GLU A 77 4.97 8.96 -2.44
N VAL A 78 5.79 7.93 -2.64
CA VAL A 78 6.51 7.26 -1.54
C VAL A 78 8.00 7.44 -1.77
N ARG A 79 8.69 8.03 -0.80
CA ARG A 79 10.15 8.13 -0.79
C ARG A 79 10.72 7.14 0.20
N GLY A 80 11.86 6.50 -0.16
CA GLY A 80 12.49 5.53 0.70
C GLY A 80 14.00 5.53 0.61
N PHE A 81 14.64 5.29 1.76
CA PHE A 81 16.06 5.00 1.90
C PHE A 81 16.29 4.13 3.15
N TRP A 82 17.48 3.63 3.33
CA TRP A 82 17.84 2.83 4.50
C TRP A 82 19.21 3.21 5.07
N THR A 83 19.42 2.84 6.32
CA THR A 83 20.68 3.00 7.08
C THR A 83 21.10 1.65 7.64
N ASP A 84 22.19 1.59 8.38
CA ASP A 84 22.64 0.35 9.05
C ASP A 84 21.60 -0.27 9.98
N SER A 85 20.66 0.54 10.49
CA SER A 85 19.71 0.11 11.52
C SER A 85 18.24 0.24 11.13
N ASP A 86 17.90 1.11 10.15
CA ASP A 86 16.52 1.52 9.94
C ASP A 86 16.16 1.67 8.44
N LEU A 87 14.92 1.36 8.13
CA LEU A 87 14.23 1.74 6.90
C LEU A 87 13.48 3.06 7.13
N TYR A 88 13.61 4.01 6.20
CA TYR A 88 12.88 5.27 6.21
C TYR A 88 11.92 5.33 5.04
N LEU A 89 10.67 5.69 5.31
CA LEU A 89 9.65 5.94 4.30
C LEU A 89 8.96 7.28 4.57
N LEU A 90 8.63 8.00 3.50
CA LEU A 90 7.77 9.20 3.52
C LEU A 90 6.69 9.02 2.48
N PHE A 91 5.44 9.20 2.87
CA PHE A 91 4.28 9.25 2.00
C PHE A 91 3.81 10.70 1.86
N VAL A 92 3.59 11.14 0.64
CA VAL A 92 3.06 12.45 0.28
C VAL A 92 1.74 12.20 -0.43
N SER A 93 0.63 12.42 0.26
CA SER A 93 -0.69 11.92 -0.10
C SER A 93 -1.66 13.09 -0.35
N PRO A 94 -1.97 13.44 -1.61
CA PRO A 94 -3.07 14.36 -1.91
C PRO A 94 -4.41 13.82 -1.41
N TYR A 95 -5.36 14.71 -1.07
CA TYR A 95 -6.68 14.31 -0.64
C TYR A 95 -7.76 15.30 -1.10
N HIS A 96 -8.98 14.82 -1.26
CA HIS A 96 -10.17 15.66 -1.46
C HIS A 96 -10.86 15.96 -0.14
N GLU A 97 -11.10 14.92 0.65
CA GLU A 97 -11.67 14.95 1.99
C GLU A 97 -10.86 14.03 2.89
N LEU A 98 -10.81 14.33 4.19
CA LEU A 98 -10.15 13.48 5.17
C LEU A 98 -11.17 12.82 6.10
N ASN A 99 -11.09 11.50 6.16
CA ASN A 99 -11.86 10.67 7.08
C ASN A 99 -10.96 10.24 8.23
N LEU A 100 -11.11 10.88 9.38
CA LEU A 100 -10.17 10.75 10.50
C LEU A 100 -10.82 10.08 11.71
N TRP A 101 -10.02 9.34 12.46
CA TRP A 101 -10.35 9.00 13.85
C TRP A 101 -10.10 10.21 14.75
N LEU A 102 -11.15 10.64 15.47
CA LEU A 102 -11.06 11.76 16.41
C LEU A 102 -11.66 11.38 17.78
N PRO A 103 -11.07 11.82 18.91
CA PRO A 103 -9.81 12.57 18.96
C PRO A 103 -8.61 11.68 18.57
N ALA A 104 -7.55 12.31 18.04
CA ALA A 104 -6.28 11.62 17.78
C ALA A 104 -5.66 11.14 19.10
N ASP A 105 -5.04 9.95 19.08
CA ASP A 105 -4.33 9.39 20.22
C ASP A 105 -3.06 8.66 19.76
N ASN A 106 -1.94 9.35 19.74
CA ASN A 106 -0.66 8.84 19.28
C ASN A 106 0.14 8.10 20.39
N SER A 107 -0.47 7.89 21.55
CA SER A 107 0.20 7.27 22.71
C SER A 107 0.20 5.74 22.67
N LYS A 108 -0.65 5.15 21.85
CA LYS A 108 -0.83 3.70 21.73
C LYS A 108 -1.34 3.30 20.35
N ASP A 109 -1.25 2.02 20.04
CA ASP A 109 -1.86 1.42 18.86
C ASP A 109 -3.35 1.72 18.76
N ARG A 110 -3.79 2.08 17.58
CA ARG A 110 -5.21 2.22 17.25
C ARG A 110 -5.63 1.10 16.31
N LEU A 111 -6.22 0.05 16.85
CA LEU A 111 -6.83 -1.01 16.05
C LEU A 111 -7.96 -0.46 15.18
N LYS A 112 -8.15 -1.06 14.00
CA LYS A 112 -9.09 -0.63 12.96
C LYS A 112 -8.75 0.76 12.42
N LEU A 113 -7.46 1.12 12.40
CA LEU A 113 -7.02 2.37 11.79
C LEU A 113 -7.41 2.40 10.32
N TRP A 114 -7.32 1.25 9.65
CA TRP A 114 -7.73 1.01 8.27
C TRP A 114 -9.21 1.32 7.94
N ASP A 115 -10.10 1.53 8.92
CA ASP A 115 -11.48 1.97 8.67
C ASP A 115 -11.58 3.46 8.30
N ARG A 116 -10.46 4.17 8.22
CA ARG A 116 -10.34 5.57 7.86
C ARG A 116 -9.17 5.77 6.90
N ASP A 117 -8.88 7.05 6.58
CA ASP A 117 -7.74 7.38 5.74
C ASP A 117 -6.43 6.96 6.40
N VAL A 118 -5.64 6.18 5.68
CA VAL A 118 -4.38 5.63 6.17
C VAL A 118 -3.43 5.33 5.00
N VAL A 119 -2.14 5.42 5.23
CA VAL A 119 -1.14 4.71 4.43
C VAL A 119 -0.67 3.49 5.19
N GLU A 120 -0.45 2.42 4.45
CA GLU A 120 0.02 1.15 4.98
C GLU A 120 1.24 0.68 4.20
N PHE A 121 2.10 -0.07 4.88
CA PHE A 121 3.16 -0.78 4.20
C PHE A 121 3.44 -2.11 4.90
N PHE A 122 3.55 -3.14 4.10
CA PHE A 122 3.76 -4.51 4.54
C PHE A 122 5.17 -4.96 4.15
N LEU A 123 5.89 -5.57 5.09
CA LEU A 123 7.27 -5.99 4.93
C LEU A 123 7.46 -7.43 5.37
N GLY A 124 8.04 -8.27 4.52
CA GLY A 124 8.35 -9.67 4.82
C GLY A 124 9.71 -10.06 4.26
N ASP A 125 10.59 -10.57 5.12
CA ASP A 125 11.95 -10.98 4.77
C ASP A 125 12.03 -12.46 4.32
N ASP A 126 11.10 -13.31 4.77
CA ASP A 126 11.08 -14.72 4.43
C ASP A 126 10.40 -14.96 3.06
N TRP A 127 11.19 -15.48 2.11
CA TRP A 127 10.74 -15.85 0.78
C TRP A 127 10.18 -17.29 0.69
N LYS A 128 10.30 -18.08 1.76
CA LYS A 128 9.77 -19.45 1.84
C LYS A 128 8.43 -19.47 2.54
N ASP A 129 8.31 -18.76 3.67
CA ASP A 129 7.05 -18.55 4.36
C ASP A 129 6.54 -17.13 4.11
N ILE A 130 5.93 -16.95 2.95
CA ILE A 130 5.43 -15.65 2.51
C ILE A 130 4.22 -15.17 3.31
N LYS A 131 3.62 -16.00 4.14
CA LYS A 131 2.44 -15.67 4.95
C LYS A 131 2.80 -15.04 6.30
N HIS A 132 4.09 -14.94 6.60
CA HIS A 132 4.61 -14.15 7.70
C HIS A 132 5.13 -12.81 7.19
N TYR A 133 4.66 -11.71 7.77
CA TYR A 133 5.11 -10.35 7.46
C TYR A 133 4.72 -9.38 8.57
N ARG A 134 5.19 -8.14 8.46
CA ARG A 134 4.89 -7.02 9.36
C ARG A 134 4.04 -6.01 8.62
N GLU A 135 3.06 -5.49 9.32
CA GLU A 135 2.15 -4.44 8.85
C GLU A 135 2.37 -3.19 9.69
N PHE A 136 2.36 -2.05 9.03
CA PHE A 136 2.53 -0.74 9.62
C PHE A 136 1.54 0.22 9.00
N GLU A 137 0.80 0.96 9.81
CA GLU A 137 -0.17 1.93 9.36
C GLU A 137 0.02 3.28 10.04
N VAL A 138 -0.13 4.35 9.27
CA VAL A 138 -0.11 5.73 9.78
C VAL A 138 -1.28 6.52 9.19
N ALA A 139 -2.10 7.10 10.06
CA ALA A 139 -3.15 8.03 9.68
C ALA A 139 -2.64 9.47 9.50
N PRO A 140 -3.39 10.36 8.84
CA PRO A 140 -3.02 11.78 8.70
C PRO A 140 -2.79 12.50 10.02
N THR A 141 -3.49 12.09 11.08
CA THR A 141 -3.36 12.61 12.45
C THR A 141 -2.11 12.15 13.18
N GLY A 142 -1.41 11.14 12.64
CA GLY A 142 -0.30 10.45 13.28
C GLY A 142 -0.72 9.30 14.19
N ASP A 143 -2.01 8.99 14.31
CA ASP A 143 -2.47 7.69 14.86
C ASP A 143 -1.84 6.56 14.05
N TRP A 144 -1.61 5.42 14.69
CA TRP A 144 -0.82 4.35 14.13
C TRP A 144 -1.20 2.99 14.66
N VAL A 145 -0.79 1.95 13.94
CA VAL A 145 -0.75 0.57 14.42
C VAL A 145 0.39 -0.17 13.73
N ASP A 146 1.04 -1.10 14.45
CA ASP A 146 1.92 -2.09 13.86
C ASP A 146 1.50 -3.50 14.30
N LEU A 147 1.54 -4.45 13.36
CA LEU A 147 1.04 -5.81 13.55
C LEU A 147 2.06 -6.84 13.06
N ALA A 148 2.18 -7.95 13.79
CA ALA A 148 2.83 -9.14 13.27
C ALA A 148 1.77 -10.08 12.69
N ILE A 149 1.86 -10.35 11.40
CA ILE A 149 0.88 -11.13 10.65
C ILE A 149 1.39 -12.55 10.42
N ASP A 150 0.55 -13.55 10.74
CA ASP A 150 0.71 -14.96 10.39
C ASP A 150 -0.60 -15.48 9.81
N ILE A 151 -0.77 -15.38 8.49
CA ILE A 151 -2.00 -15.82 7.81
C ILE A 151 -2.23 -17.32 7.99
N ASN A 152 -1.17 -18.15 8.13
CA ASN A 152 -1.31 -19.58 8.34
C ASN A 152 -2.07 -19.93 9.62
N LYS A 153 -2.03 -19.02 10.61
CA LYS A 153 -2.68 -19.20 11.92
C LYS A 153 -3.88 -18.28 12.11
N ASP A 154 -4.26 -17.52 11.08
CA ASP A 154 -5.28 -16.45 11.21
C ASP A 154 -4.95 -15.51 12.38
N LYS A 155 -3.67 -15.12 12.48
CA LYS A 155 -3.15 -14.40 13.62
C LYS A 155 -2.67 -13.00 13.23
N TYR A 156 -3.22 -12.02 13.92
CA TYR A 156 -2.88 -10.60 13.83
C TYR A 156 -2.44 -10.16 15.23
N GLU A 157 -1.13 -10.19 15.49
CA GLU A 157 -0.60 -9.87 16.83
C GLU A 157 -0.54 -8.36 17.02
N ALA A 158 -1.59 -7.82 17.63
CA ALA A 158 -1.72 -6.40 17.93
C ALA A 158 -0.96 -5.95 19.18
N ASP A 159 -0.44 -6.85 19.97
CA ASP A 159 0.42 -6.61 21.13
C ASP A 159 1.91 -6.68 20.77
N TRP A 160 2.23 -7.03 19.51
CA TRP A 160 3.59 -6.91 18.98
C TRP A 160 3.96 -5.43 18.80
N ASN A 161 5.20 -5.07 19.10
CA ASN A 161 5.68 -3.70 18.97
C ASN A 161 7.05 -3.69 18.31
N SER A 162 7.17 -3.06 17.17
CA SER A 162 8.41 -2.93 16.41
C SER A 162 9.40 -1.93 17.00
N GLY A 163 8.93 -1.02 17.83
CA GLY A 163 9.70 0.13 18.30
C GLY A 163 9.93 1.21 17.22
N TRP A 164 9.13 1.22 16.16
CA TRP A 164 9.26 2.19 15.08
C TRP A 164 8.90 3.62 15.49
N LEU A 165 9.42 4.59 14.74
CA LEU A 165 9.03 5.99 14.85
C LEU A 165 8.16 6.37 13.66
N ARG A 166 7.14 7.19 13.90
CA ARG A 166 6.18 7.65 12.88
C ARG A 166 5.72 9.05 13.18
N GLN A 167 5.32 9.74 12.14
CA GLN A 167 4.75 11.10 12.21
C GLN A 167 3.67 11.25 11.16
N GLY A 168 2.56 11.89 11.51
CA GLY A 168 1.54 12.35 10.59
C GLY A 168 1.49 13.89 10.56
N ARG A 169 1.19 14.50 9.43
CA ARG A 169 0.99 15.93 9.29
C ARG A 169 0.02 16.25 8.16
N ILE A 170 -0.93 17.13 8.42
CA ILE A 170 -1.90 17.61 7.43
C ILE A 170 -1.52 19.04 7.00
N ASP A 171 -1.38 19.26 5.70
CA ASP A 171 -1.29 20.59 5.09
C ASP A 171 -2.62 20.91 4.39
N GLN A 172 -3.50 21.56 5.14
CA GLN A 172 -4.83 21.93 4.62
C GLN A 172 -4.76 22.89 3.44
N SER A 173 -3.74 23.75 3.39
CA SER A 173 -3.58 24.73 2.32
C SER A 173 -3.24 24.11 0.97
N LYS A 174 -2.56 22.97 1.00
CA LYS A 174 -2.15 22.24 -0.21
C LYS A 174 -3.06 21.05 -0.51
N HIS A 175 -4.00 20.71 0.38
CA HIS A 175 -4.74 19.45 0.32
C HIS A 175 -3.83 18.22 0.20
N ILE A 176 -2.77 18.21 1.03
CA ILE A 176 -1.81 17.10 1.11
C ILE A 176 -1.63 16.71 2.58
N TRP A 177 -1.60 15.43 2.85
CA TRP A 177 -1.12 14.94 4.13
C TRP A 177 0.14 14.10 3.95
N TYR A 178 0.92 14.01 5.00
CA TYR A 178 2.23 13.37 5.00
C TYR A 178 2.28 12.35 6.13
N ALA A 179 2.85 11.17 5.85
CA ALA A 179 3.23 10.21 6.87
C ALA A 179 4.71 9.87 6.71
N ALA A 180 5.46 9.95 7.78
CA ALA A 180 6.85 9.54 7.81
C ALA A 180 7.03 8.38 8.79
N ALA A 181 7.84 7.39 8.39
CA ALA A 181 8.14 6.20 9.16
C ALA A 181 9.66 5.94 9.22
N ARG A 182 10.15 5.52 10.39
CA ARG A 182 11.48 4.98 10.62
C ARG A 182 11.33 3.64 11.30
N VAL A 183 11.57 2.56 10.58
CA VAL A 183 11.35 1.18 11.02
C VAL A 183 12.68 0.52 11.33
N PRO A 184 12.92 0.03 12.55
CA PRO A 184 14.10 -0.75 12.86
C PRO A 184 14.17 -2.01 12.00
N LEU A 185 15.24 -2.21 11.23
CA LEU A 185 15.39 -3.36 10.34
C LEU A 185 15.24 -4.69 11.10
N LYS A 186 15.74 -4.73 12.34
CA LYS A 186 15.65 -5.90 13.23
C LYS A 186 14.23 -6.26 13.66
N SER A 187 13.25 -5.36 13.47
CA SER A 187 11.84 -5.67 13.77
C SER A 187 11.18 -6.49 12.66
N VAL A 188 11.79 -6.50 11.48
CA VAL A 188 11.28 -7.25 10.31
C VAL A 188 12.10 -8.52 10.08
N SER A 189 13.43 -8.46 10.26
CA SER A 189 14.35 -9.57 9.98
C SER A 189 15.36 -9.76 11.10
N ASP A 190 15.61 -11.01 11.48
CA ASP A 190 16.71 -11.38 12.37
C ASP A 190 18.05 -11.40 11.63
N GLU A 191 18.02 -11.48 10.28
CA GLU A 191 19.22 -11.47 9.45
C GLU A 191 19.69 -10.03 9.17
N PRO A 192 21.01 -9.79 9.18
CA PRO A 192 21.54 -8.47 8.86
C PRO A 192 21.18 -8.01 7.44
N VAL A 193 20.61 -6.84 7.34
CA VAL A 193 20.33 -6.19 6.05
C VAL A 193 21.62 -5.59 5.49
N LYS A 194 21.86 -5.83 4.20
CA LYS A 194 23.02 -5.31 3.46
C LYS A 194 22.63 -4.97 2.03
N ALA A 195 23.48 -4.25 1.32
CA ALA A 195 23.26 -3.98 -0.08
C ALA A 195 23.05 -5.29 -0.86
N GLY A 196 21.99 -5.34 -1.65
CA GLY A 196 21.50 -6.52 -2.37
C GLY A 196 20.47 -7.36 -1.61
N THR A 197 20.25 -7.12 -0.31
CA THR A 197 19.12 -7.74 0.42
C THR A 197 17.80 -7.37 -0.24
N LYS A 198 16.85 -8.31 -0.23
CA LYS A 198 15.53 -8.15 -0.82
C LYS A 198 14.46 -8.58 0.17
N TRP A 199 13.49 -7.71 0.38
CA TRP A 199 12.29 -8.04 1.13
C TRP A 199 11.06 -8.01 0.21
N ARG A 200 10.10 -8.87 0.47
CA ARG A 200 8.76 -8.75 -0.10
C ARG A 200 8.07 -7.56 0.56
N ALA A 201 7.39 -6.76 -0.22
CA ALA A 201 6.71 -5.59 0.30
C ALA A 201 5.51 -5.21 -0.55
N ASN A 202 4.55 -4.54 0.07
CA ASN A 202 3.61 -3.72 -0.66
C ASN A 202 3.36 -2.41 0.09
N LEU A 203 2.94 -1.40 -0.66
CA LEU A 203 2.66 -0.06 -0.15
C LEU A 203 1.24 0.28 -0.58
N TYR A 204 0.45 0.81 0.36
CA TYR A 204 -0.97 1.04 0.16
C TYR A 204 -1.37 2.43 0.61
N ARG A 205 -2.46 2.91 0.03
CA ARG A 205 -3.25 4.02 0.51
C ARG A 205 -4.70 3.58 0.60
N ILE A 206 -5.30 3.70 1.77
CA ILE A 206 -6.74 3.62 1.93
C ILE A 206 -7.29 5.03 2.04
N ASP A 207 -8.32 5.33 1.27
CA ASP A 207 -8.99 6.63 1.18
C ASP A 207 -10.49 6.42 1.36
N GLY A 208 -11.08 7.06 2.36
CA GLY A 208 -12.51 6.95 2.65
C GLY A 208 -12.88 6.16 3.89
N LEU A 209 -14.18 6.06 4.15
CA LEU A 209 -14.77 5.39 5.31
C LEU A 209 -14.89 3.88 5.07
N GLY A 210 -14.70 3.07 6.12
CA GLY A 210 -14.72 1.61 6.04
C GLY A 210 -15.98 0.99 5.42
N GLU A 211 -17.14 1.61 5.60
CA GLU A 211 -18.44 1.14 5.07
C GLU A 211 -18.85 1.88 3.78
N ASP A 212 -18.06 2.85 3.30
CA ASP A 212 -18.38 3.61 2.10
C ASP A 212 -18.08 2.76 0.84
N PRO A 213 -19.06 2.53 -0.04
CA PRO A 213 -18.83 1.83 -1.30
C PRO A 213 -17.90 2.59 -2.26
N GLN A 214 -17.63 3.88 -2.01
CA GLN A 214 -16.69 4.70 -2.76
C GLN A 214 -15.27 4.70 -2.15
N ARG A 215 -15.05 3.91 -1.10
CA ARG A 215 -13.74 3.74 -0.50
C ARG A 215 -12.72 3.21 -1.52
N HIS A 216 -11.53 3.79 -1.52
CA HIS A 216 -10.47 3.41 -2.44
C HIS A 216 -9.37 2.63 -1.71
N PHE A 217 -8.97 1.50 -2.32
CA PHE A 217 -7.80 0.72 -1.93
C PHE A 217 -6.76 0.87 -3.04
N LEU A 218 -5.76 1.72 -2.83
CA LEU A 218 -4.72 2.01 -3.80
C LEU A 218 -3.43 1.28 -3.45
N CYS A 219 -2.76 0.72 -4.45
CA CYS A 219 -1.55 -0.08 -4.30
C CYS A 219 -0.38 0.44 -5.13
N TRP A 220 0.81 0.22 -4.63
CA TRP A 220 2.04 0.26 -5.41
C TRP A 220 2.14 -0.96 -6.34
N GLN A 221 1.89 -2.15 -5.81
CA GLN A 221 1.78 -3.39 -6.57
C GLN A 221 0.34 -3.91 -6.47
N GLN A 222 -0.36 -3.96 -7.60
CA GLN A 222 -1.74 -4.44 -7.64
C GLN A 222 -1.83 -5.92 -7.24
N THR A 223 -2.84 -6.26 -6.46
CA THR A 223 -3.07 -7.61 -5.96
C THR A 223 -4.10 -8.37 -6.77
N CYS A 224 -5.01 -7.67 -7.46
CA CYS A 224 -6.00 -8.21 -8.40
C CYS A 224 -6.91 -9.30 -7.82
N THR A 225 -7.29 -9.17 -6.54
CA THR A 225 -8.10 -10.15 -5.81
C THR A 225 -9.42 -9.53 -5.31
N PRO A 226 -10.42 -9.32 -6.17
CA PRO A 226 -11.61 -8.51 -5.86
C PRO A 226 -12.53 -9.12 -4.78
N ASN A 227 -12.41 -10.41 -4.47
CA ASN A 227 -13.26 -11.12 -3.51
C ASN A 227 -12.54 -11.44 -2.19
N HIS A 228 -11.44 -10.77 -1.93
CA HIS A 228 -10.60 -10.96 -0.76
C HIS A 228 -10.15 -9.57 -0.26
N ASP A 229 -9.69 -9.48 0.99
CA ASP A 229 -9.02 -8.27 1.44
C ASP A 229 -7.85 -7.97 0.50
N PRO A 230 -7.88 -6.83 -0.23
CA PRO A 230 -6.92 -6.57 -1.29
C PRO A 230 -5.51 -6.33 -0.77
N ASN A 231 -5.33 -6.03 0.52
CA ASN A 231 -4.03 -5.73 1.10
C ASN A 231 -3.31 -7.03 1.55
N HIS A 232 -4.05 -8.00 2.09
CA HIS A 232 -3.49 -9.25 2.62
C HIS A 232 -3.29 -10.35 1.58
N VAL A 233 -2.57 -10.04 0.49
CA VAL A 233 -2.26 -10.96 -0.62
C VAL A 233 -0.74 -11.07 -0.82
N PRO A 234 -0.02 -11.74 0.11
CA PRO A 234 1.44 -11.80 0.09
C PRO A 234 2.04 -12.45 -1.15
N GLU A 235 1.27 -13.29 -1.86
CA GLU A 235 1.64 -13.89 -3.14
C GLU A 235 1.91 -12.83 -4.23
N ASN A 236 1.28 -11.65 -4.08
CA ASN A 236 1.32 -10.58 -5.06
C ASN A 236 2.13 -9.37 -4.60
N PHE A 237 2.84 -9.44 -3.49
CA PHE A 237 3.74 -8.38 -3.07
C PHE A 237 4.83 -8.12 -4.11
N GLY A 238 5.22 -6.86 -4.23
CA GLY A 238 6.43 -6.42 -4.92
C GLY A 238 7.69 -6.70 -4.11
N THR A 239 8.78 -6.07 -4.48
CA THR A 239 10.10 -6.26 -3.85
C THR A 239 10.73 -4.92 -3.49
N ILE A 240 11.13 -4.73 -2.24
CA ILE A 240 12.09 -3.71 -1.85
C ILE A 240 13.50 -4.31 -2.00
N VAL A 241 14.39 -3.57 -2.66
CA VAL A 241 15.81 -3.91 -2.80
C VAL A 241 16.63 -2.87 -2.06
N PHE A 242 17.42 -3.30 -1.08
CA PHE A 242 18.35 -2.46 -0.34
C PHE A 242 19.59 -2.24 -1.22
N SER A 243 19.73 -1.07 -1.83
CA SER A 243 20.85 -0.74 -2.74
C SER A 243 21.95 0.08 -2.06
N HIS A 244 23.08 0.26 -2.76
CA HIS A 244 24.16 1.17 -2.33
C HIS A 244 23.75 2.62 -2.47
#